data_54551277877399d4f754ad81589b663f
#
_entry.id   54551277877399d4f754ad81589b663f
#
_cell.length_a   1.000
_cell.length_b   1.000
_cell.length_c   1.000
_cell.angle_alpha   90.00
_cell.angle_beta   90.00
_cell.angle_gamma   90.00
#
_symmetry.space_group_name_H-M   'P 1'
#
loop_
_entity.id
_entity.type
_entity.pdbx_description
1 polymer ?
#
loop_
_entity_poly.entity_id
_entity_poly.type
_entity_poly.pdbx_seq_one_letter_code
_entity_poly.pdbx_strand_id
1 'polypeptide(L)'
;MNFRPLFTAVPAALVAAAGLAWLTSASASDGGFESVPQVAQATPPAAPPQPPAAGGPAHERMKHMKDRASFSPQRMCEEHLARRIGNRAYLKARLDLKPEQMEAWNAFEKAADEAGAKEKAFCVTLPKEIKTPLNFADRFTLYESTVKARADTLEAVKPSLLKLYAALTPEQKEIMDKSTMGGHGHMRHHRG
;
A
#
# COMPACT_ATOMS: atom_id res chain seq x y z
N MET A 1 -39.01 1.77 -31.85
CA MET A 1 -37.70 2.05 -32.47
C MET A 1 -36.77 0.90 -32.10
N ASN A 2 -36.49 0.00 -33.07
CA ASN A 2 -35.73 -1.23 -32.83
C ASN A 2 -34.23 -0.97 -33.03
N PHE A 3 -33.43 -1.07 -31.98
CA PHE A 3 -31.97 -1.06 -32.09
C PHE A 3 -31.46 -2.51 -32.20
N ARG A 4 -30.89 -2.85 -33.35
CA ARG A 4 -30.14 -4.10 -33.58
C ARG A 4 -28.69 -3.93 -33.07
N PRO A 5 -28.14 -4.88 -32.32
CA PRO A 5 -26.71 -4.88 -32.01
C PRO A 5 -25.91 -5.48 -33.17
N LEU A 6 -24.90 -4.74 -33.64
CA LEU A 6 -23.87 -5.22 -34.55
C LEU A 6 -22.77 -5.92 -33.74
N PHE A 7 -22.71 -7.24 -33.86
CA PHE A 7 -21.56 -8.04 -33.40
C PHE A 7 -20.45 -7.95 -34.44
N THR A 8 -19.34 -7.35 -34.13
CA THR A 8 -18.08 -7.46 -34.89
C THR A 8 -17.20 -8.54 -34.28
N ALA A 9 -16.99 -9.59 -35.04
CA ALA A 9 -16.08 -10.67 -34.71
C ALA A 9 -14.63 -10.22 -34.88
N VAL A 10 -13.77 -10.47 -33.88
CA VAL A 10 -12.31 -10.28 -33.92
C VAL A 10 -11.67 -11.65 -34.15
N PRO A 11 -10.77 -11.80 -35.15
CA PRO A 11 -10.09 -13.08 -35.39
C PRO A 11 -8.94 -13.30 -34.40
N ALA A 12 -8.85 -14.51 -33.90
CA ALA A 12 -7.72 -14.99 -33.08
C ALA A 12 -6.47 -15.19 -33.95
N ALA A 13 -5.38 -14.56 -33.60
CA ALA A 13 -4.06 -14.82 -34.15
C ALA A 13 -3.27 -15.73 -33.20
N LEU A 14 -3.00 -16.95 -33.70
CA LEU A 14 -2.05 -17.92 -33.14
C LEU A 14 -0.63 -17.42 -33.32
N VAL A 15 0.15 -17.33 -32.26
CA VAL A 15 1.61 -17.18 -32.34
C VAL A 15 2.26 -18.39 -31.70
N ALA A 16 3.03 -19.07 -32.53
CA ALA A 16 3.72 -20.32 -32.26
C ALA A 16 4.95 -20.12 -31.34
N ALA A 17 5.21 -21.15 -30.56
CA ALA A 17 6.37 -21.32 -29.68
C ALA A 17 7.65 -21.49 -30.48
N ALA A 18 8.76 -20.89 -30.02
CA ALA A 18 10.13 -21.30 -30.33
C ALA A 18 10.90 -21.48 -29.02
N GLY A 19 11.19 -22.74 -28.72
CA GLY A 19 12.06 -23.14 -27.61
C GLY A 19 13.51 -22.92 -27.96
N LEU A 20 14.32 -22.51 -26.98
CA LEU A 20 15.78 -22.63 -26.99
C LEU A 20 16.23 -23.20 -25.66
N ALA A 21 16.69 -24.44 -25.75
CA ALA A 21 17.38 -25.17 -24.70
C ALA A 21 18.79 -24.58 -24.51
N TRP A 22 19.16 -24.25 -23.28
CA TRP A 22 20.53 -23.99 -22.89
C TRP A 22 21.05 -25.14 -22.04
N LEU A 23 22.03 -25.84 -22.63
CA LEU A 23 22.77 -26.93 -22.02
C LEU A 23 23.73 -26.41 -20.96
N THR A 24 23.69 -27.04 -19.82
CA THR A 24 24.60 -26.92 -18.69
C THR A 24 25.98 -27.48 -19.05
N SER A 25 27.04 -26.72 -18.77
CA SER A 25 28.39 -27.25 -18.67
C SER A 25 28.84 -27.14 -17.23
N ALA A 26 28.92 -28.29 -16.57
CA ALA A 26 29.60 -28.47 -15.31
C ALA A 26 31.08 -28.58 -15.56
N SER A 27 31.91 -27.69 -15.00
CA SER A 27 33.36 -27.85 -14.91
C SER A 27 33.71 -28.04 -13.45
N ALA A 28 34.07 -29.25 -13.11
CA ALA A 28 34.76 -29.60 -11.86
C ALA A 28 36.21 -29.09 -11.98
N SER A 29 36.65 -28.27 -11.05
CA SER A 29 38.06 -27.95 -10.85
C SER A 29 38.46 -28.43 -9.47
N ASP A 30 39.17 -29.55 -9.48
CA ASP A 30 40.01 -30.03 -8.39
C ASP A 30 41.16 -29.03 -8.21
N GLY A 31 41.38 -28.52 -7.03
CA GLY A 31 42.44 -27.55 -6.75
C GLY A 31 42.77 -27.46 -5.28
N GLY A 32 43.77 -28.26 -4.87
CA GLY A 32 44.83 -28.07 -3.91
C GLY A 32 44.50 -27.24 -2.66
N PHE A 33 44.49 -27.95 -1.50
CA PHE A 33 44.65 -27.33 -0.19
C PHE A 33 46.03 -26.71 -0.05
N GLU A 34 46.14 -25.42 -0.31
CA GLU A 34 47.28 -24.62 0.04
C GLU A 34 47.12 -24.07 1.45
N SER A 35 48.10 -24.42 2.32
CA SER A 35 48.16 -24.08 3.73
C SER A 35 48.18 -22.56 3.92
N VAL A 36 47.07 -21.97 4.37
CA VAL A 36 46.99 -20.54 4.71
C VAL A 36 47.73 -20.33 6.06
N PRO A 37 48.68 -19.39 6.12
CA PRO A 37 49.37 -19.08 7.40
C PRO A 37 48.33 -18.54 8.41
N GLN A 38 48.37 -19.13 9.60
CA GLN A 38 47.52 -18.76 10.74
C GLN A 38 47.82 -17.31 11.17
N VAL A 39 46.98 -16.40 10.74
CA VAL A 39 47.05 -14.99 11.18
C VAL A 39 46.62 -14.96 12.65
N ALA A 40 47.49 -14.39 13.50
CA ALA A 40 47.27 -14.20 14.91
C ALA A 40 45.88 -13.58 15.14
N GLN A 41 45.07 -14.22 15.96
CA GLN A 41 43.75 -13.74 16.37
C GLN A 41 43.89 -12.41 17.09
N ALA A 42 43.58 -11.30 16.40
CA ALA A 42 43.42 -10.00 17.01
C ALA A 42 42.24 -10.11 18.02
N THR A 43 42.48 -9.72 19.25
CA THR A 43 41.48 -9.61 20.31
C THR A 43 40.27 -8.85 19.75
N PRO A 44 39.03 -9.39 19.83
CA PRO A 44 37.87 -8.68 19.31
C PRO A 44 37.72 -7.35 20.04
N PRO A 45 37.45 -6.26 19.33
CA PRO A 45 37.19 -4.96 19.96
C PRO A 45 36.03 -5.10 20.94
N ALA A 46 36.16 -4.44 22.10
CA ALA A 46 35.13 -4.42 23.15
C ALA A 46 33.76 -4.08 22.52
N ALA A 47 32.77 -4.91 22.81
CA ALA A 47 31.40 -4.71 22.33
C ALA A 47 30.94 -3.29 22.64
N PRO A 48 30.29 -2.58 21.72
CA PRO A 48 29.73 -1.26 21.99
C PRO A 48 28.76 -1.36 23.18
N PRO A 49 28.67 -0.32 24.03
CA PRO A 49 27.77 -0.32 25.17
C PRO A 49 26.35 -0.65 24.67
N GLN A 50 25.77 -1.71 25.20
CA GLN A 50 24.39 -2.08 24.89
C GLN A 50 23.48 -0.93 25.28
N PRO A 51 22.55 -0.49 24.39
CA PRO A 51 21.55 0.48 24.78
C PRO A 51 20.80 -0.06 26.00
N PRO A 52 20.46 0.80 26.99
CA PRO A 52 19.77 0.38 28.19
C PRO A 52 18.55 -0.44 27.80
N ALA A 53 18.44 -1.64 28.38
CA ALA A 53 17.35 -2.57 28.13
C ALA A 53 16.03 -1.78 28.26
N ALA A 54 15.25 -1.71 27.18
CA ALA A 54 13.93 -1.09 27.14
C ALA A 54 12.92 -1.94 27.92
N GLY A 55 13.21 -2.16 29.19
CA GLY A 55 12.44 -2.90 30.18
C GLY A 55 12.00 -2.01 31.30
N GLY A 56 11.14 -1.03 30.99
CA GLY A 56 10.29 -0.44 32.03
C GLY A 56 9.42 -1.56 32.62
N PRO A 57 9.11 -1.49 33.94
CA PRO A 57 8.37 -2.54 34.62
C PRO A 57 7.08 -2.85 33.85
N ALA A 58 6.77 -4.14 33.69
CA ALA A 58 5.59 -4.61 32.93
C ALA A 58 4.29 -3.90 33.34
N HIS A 59 4.25 -3.34 34.55
CA HIS A 59 3.16 -2.56 35.10
C HIS A 59 2.97 -1.20 34.39
N GLU A 60 4.04 -0.51 33.99
CA GLU A 60 3.92 0.73 33.21
C GLU A 60 3.51 0.47 31.76
N ARG A 61 3.98 -0.64 31.17
CA ARG A 61 3.48 -1.08 29.86
C ARG A 61 1.99 -1.40 29.87
N MET A 62 1.48 -2.03 30.95
CA MET A 62 0.06 -2.28 31.09
C MET A 62 -0.75 -1.01 31.38
N LYS A 63 -0.19 -0.02 32.06
CA LYS A 63 -0.81 1.29 32.24
C LYS A 63 -0.98 2.01 30.92
N HIS A 64 0.08 2.07 30.12
CA HIS A 64 0.02 2.63 28.75
C HIS A 64 -0.85 1.83 27.79
N MET A 65 -1.10 0.53 28.04
CA MET A 65 -2.12 -0.24 27.31
C MET A 65 -3.54 0.06 27.78
N LYS A 66 -3.76 0.41 29.02
CA LYS A 66 -5.06 0.83 29.56
C LYS A 66 -5.43 2.25 29.13
N ASP A 67 -4.44 3.13 28.99
CA ASP A 67 -4.59 4.47 28.43
C ASP A 67 -4.59 4.49 26.89
N ARG A 68 -4.43 3.35 26.23
CA ARG A 68 -4.78 3.20 24.83
C ARG A 68 -6.27 3.44 24.70
N ALA A 69 -6.52 4.73 24.45
CA ALA A 69 -7.76 5.35 24.12
C ALA A 69 -8.81 4.32 23.68
N SER A 70 -9.95 4.34 24.32
CA SER A 70 -11.19 3.78 23.85
C SER A 70 -11.21 3.81 22.33
N PHE A 71 -11.48 2.66 21.72
CA PHE A 71 -11.50 2.53 20.26
C PHE A 71 -12.51 3.52 19.67
N SER A 72 -12.04 4.44 18.85
CA SER A 72 -12.86 5.46 18.19
C SER A 72 -12.96 5.18 16.69
N PRO A 73 -14.05 4.58 16.21
CA PRO A 73 -14.33 4.39 14.79
C PRO A 73 -14.33 5.70 14.02
N GLN A 74 -14.91 6.76 14.57
CA GLN A 74 -14.92 8.08 13.96
C GLN A 74 -13.49 8.58 13.69
N ARG A 75 -12.66 8.60 14.72
CA ARG A 75 -11.27 9.07 14.62
C ARG A 75 -10.46 8.24 13.62
N MET A 76 -10.62 6.92 13.62
CA MET A 76 -9.95 6.07 12.64
C MET A 76 -10.36 6.40 11.21
N CYS A 77 -11.65 6.63 10.99
CA CYS A 77 -12.16 7.04 9.68
C CYS A 77 -11.54 8.36 9.23
N GLU A 78 -11.52 9.37 10.11
CA GLU A 78 -10.92 10.69 9.84
C GLU A 78 -9.41 10.60 9.57
N GLU A 79 -8.68 9.77 10.31
CA GLU A 79 -7.25 9.52 10.09
C GLU A 79 -6.99 8.83 8.74
N HIS A 80 -7.83 7.88 8.33
CA HIS A 80 -7.73 7.26 7.01
C HIS A 80 -7.95 8.27 5.89
N LEU A 81 -8.93 9.14 6.04
CA LEU A 81 -9.19 10.22 5.08
C LEU A 81 -8.00 11.18 4.99
N ALA A 82 -7.46 11.63 6.13
CA ALA A 82 -6.30 12.51 6.17
C ALA A 82 -5.07 11.89 5.49
N ARG A 83 -4.81 10.60 5.73
CA ARG A 83 -3.71 9.87 5.07
C ARG A 83 -3.88 9.81 3.56
N ARG A 84 -5.10 9.61 3.05
CA ARG A 84 -5.33 9.60 1.60
C ARG A 84 -5.10 10.97 0.96
N ILE A 85 -5.49 12.05 1.64
CA ILE A 85 -5.20 13.42 1.21
C ILE A 85 -3.68 13.64 1.14
N GLY A 86 -2.95 13.25 2.19
CA GLY A 86 -1.49 13.34 2.22
C GLY A 86 -0.81 12.50 1.14
N ASN A 87 -1.27 11.26 0.93
CA ASN A 87 -0.74 10.39 -0.12
C ASN A 87 -0.98 10.95 -1.52
N ARG A 88 -2.12 11.60 -1.76
CA ARG A 88 -2.40 12.26 -3.04
C ARG A 88 -1.45 13.43 -3.29
N ALA A 89 -1.22 14.27 -2.28
CA ALA A 89 -0.27 15.37 -2.37
C ALA A 89 1.17 14.86 -2.63
N TYR A 90 1.58 13.81 -1.94
CA TYR A 90 2.87 13.15 -2.16
C TYR A 90 2.98 12.59 -3.59
N LEU A 91 1.93 11.92 -4.07
CA LEU A 91 1.90 11.36 -5.43
C LEU A 91 2.01 12.46 -6.48
N LYS A 92 1.29 13.59 -6.32
CA LYS A 92 1.40 14.77 -7.21
C LYS A 92 2.84 15.25 -7.34
N ALA A 93 3.52 15.40 -6.20
CA ALA A 93 4.92 15.84 -6.17
C ALA A 93 5.87 14.83 -6.84
N ARG A 94 5.59 13.53 -6.69
CA ARG A 94 6.42 12.46 -7.25
C ARG A 94 6.26 12.28 -8.76
N LEU A 95 5.08 12.56 -9.28
CA LEU A 95 4.77 12.39 -10.71
C LEU A 95 5.39 13.48 -11.58
N ASP A 96 5.73 14.64 -11.02
CA ASP A 96 6.28 15.78 -11.78
C ASP A 96 5.49 16.01 -13.07
N LEU A 97 4.19 16.30 -12.88
CA LEU A 97 3.21 16.37 -13.97
C LEU A 97 3.50 17.53 -14.92
N LYS A 98 3.47 17.22 -16.21
CA LYS A 98 3.62 18.21 -17.27
C LYS A 98 2.33 19.05 -17.42
N PRO A 99 2.43 20.27 -18.00
CA PRO A 99 1.26 21.15 -18.18
C PRO A 99 0.07 20.47 -18.87
N GLU A 100 0.30 19.65 -19.88
CA GLU A 100 -0.73 18.92 -20.63
C GLU A 100 -1.43 17.82 -19.82
N GLN A 101 -0.83 17.38 -18.70
CA GLN A 101 -1.39 16.37 -17.81
C GLN A 101 -2.23 16.99 -16.67
N MET A 102 -2.09 18.30 -16.46
CA MET A 102 -2.72 18.99 -15.35
C MET A 102 -4.25 18.96 -15.41
N GLU A 103 -4.85 18.96 -16.59
CA GLU A 103 -6.31 18.84 -16.73
C GLU A 103 -6.80 17.51 -16.17
N ALA A 104 -6.15 16.41 -16.52
CA ALA A 104 -6.50 15.07 -16.03
C ALA A 104 -6.27 14.95 -14.51
N TRP A 105 -5.17 15.56 -14.02
CA TRP A 105 -4.91 15.64 -12.57
C TRP A 105 -6.00 16.40 -11.83
N ASN A 106 -6.36 17.60 -12.29
CA ASN A 106 -7.36 18.44 -11.63
C ASN A 106 -8.74 17.77 -11.62
N ALA A 107 -9.10 17.06 -12.71
CA ALA A 107 -10.34 16.28 -12.75
C ALA A 107 -10.32 15.13 -11.71
N PHE A 108 -9.20 14.44 -11.55
CA PHE A 108 -9.02 13.42 -10.51
C PHE A 108 -9.06 14.03 -9.10
N GLU A 109 -8.37 15.14 -8.87
CA GLU A 109 -8.33 15.83 -7.57
C GLU A 109 -9.74 16.29 -7.16
N LYS A 110 -10.50 16.90 -8.08
CA LYS A 110 -11.89 17.28 -7.84
C LYS A 110 -12.77 16.09 -7.46
N ALA A 111 -12.72 15.00 -8.20
CA ALA A 111 -13.50 13.78 -7.89
C ALA A 111 -13.11 13.20 -6.52
N ALA A 112 -11.82 13.23 -6.19
CA ALA A 112 -11.31 12.73 -4.90
C ALA A 112 -11.73 13.63 -3.73
N ASP A 113 -11.83 14.95 -3.94
CA ASP A 113 -12.29 15.91 -2.91
C ASP A 113 -13.79 15.77 -2.67
N GLU A 114 -14.59 15.64 -3.72
CA GLU A 114 -16.04 15.41 -3.62
C GLU A 114 -16.35 14.07 -2.92
N ALA A 115 -15.63 13.00 -3.25
CA ALA A 115 -15.75 11.71 -2.58
C ALA A 115 -15.29 11.80 -1.12
N GLY A 116 -14.18 12.51 -0.87
CA GLY A 116 -13.67 12.76 0.47
C GLY A 116 -14.62 13.54 1.37
N ALA A 117 -15.35 14.52 0.81
CA ALA A 117 -16.38 15.25 1.55
C ALA A 117 -17.54 14.34 2.00
N LYS A 118 -17.98 13.42 1.12
CA LYS A 118 -19.00 12.42 1.46
C LYS A 118 -18.51 11.46 2.54
N GLU A 119 -17.28 10.98 2.42
CA GLU A 119 -16.68 10.11 3.43
C GLU A 119 -16.51 10.81 4.77
N LYS A 120 -16.09 12.08 4.79
CA LYS A 120 -16.03 12.89 6.01
C LYS A 120 -17.40 12.99 6.70
N ALA A 121 -18.46 13.22 5.92
CA ALA A 121 -19.82 13.22 6.44
C ALA A 121 -20.21 11.86 7.04
N PHE A 122 -19.82 10.75 6.40
CA PHE A 122 -19.98 9.41 6.95
C PHE A 122 -19.18 9.21 8.24
N CYS A 123 -17.91 9.65 8.31
CA CYS A 123 -17.09 9.51 9.52
C CYS A 123 -17.77 10.12 10.75
N VAL A 124 -18.45 11.26 10.58
CA VAL A 124 -19.17 11.94 11.69
C VAL A 124 -20.33 11.12 12.23
N THR A 125 -20.91 10.21 11.45
CA THR A 125 -21.99 9.31 11.89
C THR A 125 -21.50 8.13 12.74
N LEU A 126 -20.19 7.86 12.71
CA LEU A 126 -19.58 6.75 13.43
C LEU A 126 -19.48 7.04 14.95
N PRO A 127 -19.46 6.00 15.80
CA PRO A 127 -19.26 6.17 17.23
C PRO A 127 -17.94 6.87 17.55
N LYS A 128 -17.99 7.91 18.38
CA LYS A 128 -16.79 8.60 18.87
C LYS A 128 -15.96 7.74 19.79
N GLU A 129 -16.62 6.83 20.51
CA GLU A 129 -15.98 5.96 21.47
C GLU A 129 -16.79 4.66 21.63
N ILE A 130 -16.09 3.54 21.68
CA ILE A 130 -16.65 2.23 22.02
C ILE A 130 -16.03 1.82 23.37
N LYS A 131 -16.76 2.00 24.45
CA LYS A 131 -16.30 1.68 25.82
C LYS A 131 -16.46 0.20 26.15
N THR A 132 -17.48 -0.43 25.62
CA THR A 132 -17.79 -1.85 25.84
C THR A 132 -17.70 -2.60 24.52
N PRO A 133 -17.19 -3.86 24.52
CA PRO A 133 -17.16 -4.66 23.31
C PRO A 133 -18.57 -4.77 22.70
N LEU A 134 -18.69 -4.39 21.43
CA LEU A 134 -19.93 -4.58 20.67
C LEU A 134 -20.20 -6.09 20.51
N ASN A 135 -21.47 -6.48 20.49
CA ASN A 135 -21.87 -7.81 20.06
C ASN A 135 -21.51 -8.04 18.57
N PHE A 136 -21.64 -9.27 18.12
CA PHE A 136 -21.27 -9.63 16.74
C PHE A 136 -22.07 -8.86 15.69
N ALA A 137 -23.40 -8.75 15.88
CA ALA A 137 -24.27 -8.09 14.91
C ALA A 137 -23.91 -6.60 14.74
N ASP A 138 -23.71 -5.88 15.83
CA ASP A 138 -23.35 -4.46 15.80
C ASP A 138 -21.97 -4.23 15.17
N ARG A 139 -20.99 -5.11 15.48
CA ARG A 139 -19.67 -5.05 14.84
C ARG A 139 -19.76 -5.28 13.35
N PHE A 140 -20.58 -6.25 12.93
CA PHE A 140 -20.74 -6.58 11.52
C PHE A 140 -21.41 -5.42 10.76
N THR A 141 -22.46 -4.83 11.31
CA THR A 141 -23.13 -3.66 10.73
C THR A 141 -22.18 -2.46 10.60
N LEU A 142 -21.35 -2.20 11.63
CA LEU A 142 -20.34 -1.15 11.56
C LEU A 142 -19.29 -1.43 10.48
N TYR A 143 -18.84 -2.66 10.37
CA TYR A 143 -17.90 -3.09 9.33
C TYR A 143 -18.51 -2.95 7.93
N GLU A 144 -19.72 -3.45 7.72
CA GLU A 144 -20.43 -3.36 6.43
C GLU A 144 -20.59 -1.91 5.99
N SER A 145 -21.06 -1.02 6.86
CA SER A 145 -21.24 0.39 6.54
C SER A 145 -19.91 1.07 6.15
N THR A 146 -18.82 0.71 6.83
CA THR A 146 -17.48 1.22 6.53
C THR A 146 -16.97 0.72 5.18
N VAL A 147 -17.16 -0.57 4.87
CA VAL A 147 -16.77 -1.15 3.58
C VAL A 147 -17.56 -0.52 2.45
N LYS A 148 -18.87 -0.34 2.64
CA LYS A 148 -19.74 0.31 1.65
C LYS A 148 -19.29 1.75 1.36
N ALA A 149 -19.09 2.56 2.38
CA ALA A 149 -18.62 3.94 2.21
C ALA A 149 -17.28 4.01 1.45
N ARG A 150 -16.39 3.06 1.69
CA ARG A 150 -15.12 2.94 0.97
C ARG A 150 -15.32 2.52 -0.50
N ALA A 151 -16.21 1.58 -0.77
CA ALA A 151 -16.56 1.17 -2.13
C ALA A 151 -17.14 2.33 -2.93
N ASP A 152 -18.11 3.06 -2.37
CA ASP A 152 -18.73 4.24 -2.97
C ASP A 152 -17.67 5.32 -3.32
N THR A 153 -16.68 5.52 -2.45
CA THR A 153 -15.54 6.43 -2.70
C THR A 153 -14.70 5.97 -3.89
N LEU A 154 -14.36 4.69 -3.96
CA LEU A 154 -13.55 4.14 -5.05
C LEU A 154 -14.30 4.22 -6.40
N GLU A 155 -15.59 3.91 -6.41
CA GLU A 155 -16.42 4.01 -7.61
C GLU A 155 -16.49 5.45 -8.13
N ALA A 156 -16.66 6.43 -7.25
CA ALA A 156 -16.71 7.84 -7.61
C ALA A 156 -15.39 8.36 -8.21
N VAL A 157 -14.26 7.90 -7.70
CA VAL A 157 -12.92 8.36 -8.11
C VAL A 157 -12.38 7.62 -9.32
N LYS A 158 -12.74 6.35 -9.49
CA LYS A 158 -12.19 5.45 -10.51
C LYS A 158 -12.16 6.02 -11.93
N PRO A 159 -13.23 6.64 -12.48
CA PRO A 159 -13.21 7.11 -13.86
C PRO A 159 -12.15 8.19 -14.12
N SER A 160 -12.03 9.16 -13.21
CA SER A 160 -11.05 10.26 -13.33
C SER A 160 -9.63 9.76 -13.09
N LEU A 161 -9.43 8.82 -12.15
CA LEU A 161 -8.16 8.20 -11.88
C LEU A 161 -7.63 7.41 -13.09
N LEU A 162 -8.47 6.63 -13.75
CA LEU A 162 -8.07 5.88 -14.95
C LEU A 162 -7.76 6.81 -16.12
N LYS A 163 -8.46 7.95 -16.26
CA LYS A 163 -8.12 8.98 -17.27
C LYS A 163 -6.76 9.60 -16.97
N LEU A 164 -6.48 9.93 -15.72
CA LEU A 164 -5.17 10.41 -15.30
C LEU A 164 -4.09 9.38 -15.64
N TYR A 165 -4.27 8.12 -15.24
CA TYR A 165 -3.31 7.05 -15.53
C TYR A 165 -3.04 6.89 -17.02
N ALA A 166 -4.06 7.01 -17.88
CA ALA A 166 -3.90 6.95 -19.33
C ALA A 166 -3.04 8.09 -19.88
N ALA A 167 -3.11 9.29 -19.28
CA ALA A 167 -2.34 10.47 -19.68
C ALA A 167 -0.88 10.49 -19.19
N LEU A 168 -0.48 9.55 -18.29
CA LEU A 168 0.88 9.47 -17.76
C LEU A 168 1.86 8.86 -18.75
N THR A 169 3.13 9.29 -18.67
CA THR A 169 4.25 8.63 -19.37
C THR A 169 4.55 7.24 -18.79
N PRO A 170 5.28 6.36 -19.48
CA PRO A 170 5.67 5.05 -18.95
C PRO A 170 6.38 5.15 -17.58
N GLU A 171 7.29 6.12 -17.41
CA GLU A 171 8.02 6.32 -16.16
C GLU A 171 7.11 6.78 -15.02
N GLN A 172 6.16 7.67 -15.31
CA GLN A 172 5.16 8.11 -14.34
C GLN A 172 4.19 6.97 -13.95
N LYS A 173 3.82 6.11 -14.92
CA LYS A 173 3.03 4.90 -14.64
C LYS A 173 3.76 3.97 -13.69
N GLU A 174 5.06 3.76 -13.90
CA GLU A 174 5.87 2.94 -13.00
C GLU A 174 5.90 3.50 -11.56
N ILE A 175 5.96 4.84 -11.39
CA ILE A 175 5.85 5.48 -10.08
C ILE A 175 4.48 5.18 -9.46
N MET A 176 3.42 5.29 -10.24
CA MET A 176 2.06 5.08 -9.77
C MET A 176 1.79 3.61 -9.41
N ASP A 177 2.29 2.67 -10.22
CA ASP A 177 2.15 1.23 -10.01
C ASP A 177 2.89 0.77 -8.74
N LYS A 178 4.04 1.40 -8.44
CA LYS A 178 4.80 1.15 -7.19
C LYS A 178 4.19 1.82 -5.97
N SER A 179 3.45 2.91 -6.16
CA SER A 179 2.72 3.57 -5.10
C SER A 179 1.43 2.80 -4.84
N THR A 180 1.51 1.74 -4.03
CA THR A 180 0.34 0.94 -3.69
C THR A 180 -0.74 1.84 -3.09
N MET A 181 -1.91 1.87 -3.70
CA MET A 181 -3.10 2.60 -3.24
C MET A 181 -3.63 2.12 -1.87
N GLY A 182 -2.86 1.45 -1.13
CA GLY A 182 -3.14 0.94 0.20
C GLY A 182 -1.91 0.25 0.70
N GLY A 183 -1.05 1.01 1.38
CA GLY A 183 0.21 0.51 1.92
C GLY A 183 0.04 -0.69 2.85
N HIS A 184 -0.09 -1.84 2.29
CA HIS A 184 0.42 -3.03 2.91
C HIS A 184 1.91 -3.03 2.59
N GLY A 185 2.67 -2.25 3.37
CA GLY A 185 4.11 -2.38 3.41
C GLY A 185 4.40 -3.87 3.61
N HIS A 186 4.93 -4.52 2.59
CA HIS A 186 5.61 -5.77 2.78
C HIS A 186 6.67 -5.51 3.85
N MET A 187 6.37 -5.88 5.08
CA MET A 187 7.42 -6.13 6.06
C MET A 187 8.28 -7.22 5.43
N ARG A 188 9.34 -6.80 4.74
CA ARG A 188 10.45 -7.68 4.44
C ARG A 188 10.97 -8.14 5.80
N HIS A 189 10.53 -9.31 6.22
CA HIS A 189 11.26 -10.05 7.23
C HIS A 189 12.67 -10.27 6.68
N HIS A 190 13.60 -9.42 7.07
CA HIS A 190 15.01 -9.77 7.03
C HIS A 190 15.16 -10.93 8.00
N ARG A 191 15.07 -12.16 7.48
CA ARG A 191 15.70 -13.31 8.09
C ARG A 191 17.20 -13.11 7.88
N GLY A 192 17.90 -12.64 8.92
CA GLY A 192 19.32 -12.84 9.11
C GLY A 192 19.56 -14.24 9.69
#